data_c061967b3d84b6ed2700960d22c04d07
#
_entry.id   c061967b3d84b6ed2700960d22c04d07
#
_cell.length_a   1.000
_cell.length_b   1.000
_cell.length_c   1.000
_cell.angle_alpha   90.00
_cell.angle_beta   90.00
_cell.angle_gamma   90.00
#
_symmetry.space_group_name_H-M   'P 1'
#
loop_
_entity.id
_entity.type
_entity.pdbx_description
1 polymer ?
#
loop_
_entity_poly.entity_id
_entity_poly.type
_entity_poly.pdbx_seq_one_letter_code
_entity_poly.pdbx_strand_id
1 'polypeptide(L)'
;LNKDGESKFAGAKRYSDFRKLFDEQAKNIDAITVSTPDHTHAPAAAMGMRLGKHCFCQKPLTHDIYEARVLADIAREKKLATQMGNQGTSENGLRKAVAIFETGVLGDVKEVHVWTNRPIWAQGGDRPAEAPVPE
;
A
#
# COMPACT_ATOMS: atom_id res chain seq x y z
N LEU A 1 12.73 10.80 -5.61
CA LEU A 1 13.75 11.83 -5.79
C LEU A 1 15.09 11.15 -5.99
N ASN A 2 15.95 11.69 -6.87
CA ASN A 2 17.34 11.30 -6.95
C ASN A 2 18.15 11.88 -5.76
N LYS A 3 19.46 11.60 -5.68
CA LYS A 3 20.30 12.10 -4.59
C LYS A 3 20.34 13.62 -4.48
N ASP A 4 20.04 14.33 -5.57
CA ASP A 4 20.04 15.79 -5.65
C ASP A 4 18.65 16.39 -5.42
N GLY A 5 17.67 15.58 -4.98
CA GLY A 5 16.30 16.02 -4.70
C GLY A 5 15.42 16.23 -5.95
N GLU A 6 15.93 15.99 -7.13
CA GLU A 6 15.18 16.09 -8.37
C GLU A 6 14.31 14.85 -8.61
N SER A 7 13.16 15.05 -9.22
CA SER A 7 12.28 13.94 -9.60
C SER A 7 12.81 13.24 -10.85
N LYS A 8 12.89 11.91 -10.80
CA LYS A 8 13.16 11.10 -12.01
C LYS A 8 12.14 11.33 -13.12
N PHE A 9 11.01 11.93 -12.79
CA PHE A 9 9.90 12.23 -13.69
C PHE A 9 9.69 13.74 -13.76
N ALA A 10 10.68 14.48 -14.25
CA ALA A 10 10.65 15.94 -14.32
C ALA A 10 9.44 16.50 -15.10
N GLY A 11 8.92 15.75 -16.09
CA GLY A 11 7.73 16.13 -16.85
C GLY A 11 6.39 15.75 -16.19
N ALA A 12 6.39 15.08 -15.04
CA ALA A 12 5.16 14.69 -14.39
C ALA A 12 4.50 15.87 -13.66
N LYS A 13 3.20 16.05 -13.88
CA LYS A 13 2.40 17.05 -13.19
C LYS A 13 2.30 16.70 -11.70
N ARG A 14 2.48 17.67 -10.83
CA ARG A 14 2.49 17.49 -9.37
C ARG A 14 1.22 18.09 -8.76
N TYR A 15 0.70 17.40 -7.75
CA TYR A 15 -0.47 17.82 -7.00
C TYR A 15 -0.20 17.67 -5.51
N SER A 16 -0.65 18.60 -4.71
CA SER A 16 -0.66 18.52 -3.25
C SER A 16 -1.89 17.77 -2.71
N ASP A 17 -2.92 17.60 -3.55
CA ASP A 17 -4.17 16.92 -3.21
C ASP A 17 -4.51 15.91 -4.31
N PHE A 18 -4.62 14.62 -3.93
CA PHE A 18 -4.95 13.55 -4.87
C PHE A 18 -6.36 13.71 -5.50
N ARG A 19 -7.28 14.41 -4.84
CA ARG A 19 -8.61 14.67 -5.39
C ARG A 19 -8.51 15.54 -6.62
N LYS A 20 -7.73 16.62 -6.55
CA LYS A 20 -7.44 17.49 -7.70
C LYS A 20 -6.71 16.74 -8.83
N LEU A 21 -5.82 15.82 -8.48
CA LEU A 21 -5.20 14.94 -9.47
C LEU A 21 -6.26 14.16 -10.24
N PHE A 22 -7.21 13.54 -9.56
CA PHE A 22 -8.25 12.76 -10.22
C PHE A 22 -9.21 13.65 -11.01
N ASP A 23 -9.60 14.81 -10.50
CA ASP A 23 -10.45 15.76 -11.21
C ASP A 23 -9.87 16.15 -12.58
N GLU A 24 -8.56 16.37 -12.63
CA GLU A 24 -7.90 16.83 -13.85
C GLU A 24 -7.38 15.68 -14.75
N GLN A 25 -6.92 14.58 -14.15
CA GLN A 25 -6.13 13.58 -14.87
C GLN A 25 -6.79 12.20 -14.94
N ALA A 26 -7.96 11.98 -14.34
CA ALA A 26 -8.55 10.65 -14.31
C ALA A 26 -8.72 10.02 -15.70
N LYS A 27 -8.92 10.80 -16.76
CA LYS A 27 -9.04 10.31 -18.13
C LYS A 27 -7.71 9.90 -18.78
N ASN A 28 -6.59 10.34 -18.19
CA ASN A 28 -5.25 10.18 -18.74
C ASN A 28 -4.41 9.13 -17.99
N ILE A 29 -5.00 8.46 -17.00
CA ILE A 29 -4.33 7.43 -16.19
C ILE A 29 -5.15 6.15 -16.16
N ASP A 30 -4.49 5.01 -16.20
CA ASP A 30 -5.12 3.68 -16.17
C ASP A 30 -4.93 2.99 -14.83
N ALA A 31 -3.86 3.32 -14.13
CA ALA A 31 -3.51 2.72 -12.85
C ALA A 31 -2.90 3.74 -11.89
N ILE A 32 -3.00 3.44 -10.60
CA ILE A 32 -2.44 4.24 -9.53
C ILE A 32 -1.55 3.42 -8.61
N THR A 33 -0.54 4.07 -8.04
CA THR A 33 0.18 3.56 -6.88
C THR A 33 -0.12 4.44 -5.67
N VAL A 34 -0.48 3.80 -4.55
CA VAL A 34 -0.76 4.49 -3.29
C VAL A 34 0.34 4.15 -2.29
N SER A 35 1.13 5.14 -1.91
CA SER A 35 2.26 5.02 -0.98
C SER A 35 2.24 6.18 0.02
N THR A 36 1.07 6.53 0.48
CA THR A 36 0.80 7.56 1.49
C THR A 36 1.02 7.00 2.91
N PRO A 37 0.86 7.78 3.99
CA PRO A 37 0.80 7.22 5.33
C PRO A 37 -0.29 6.15 5.47
N ASP A 38 -0.06 5.15 6.31
CA ASP A 38 -0.86 3.93 6.44
C ASP A 38 -2.38 4.19 6.56
N HIS A 39 -2.76 5.19 7.36
CA HIS A 39 -4.16 5.54 7.61
C HIS A 39 -4.86 6.27 6.43
N THR A 40 -4.12 6.65 5.40
CA THR A 40 -4.66 7.35 4.21
C THR A 40 -4.64 6.49 2.94
N HIS A 41 -4.26 5.23 3.05
CA HIS A 41 -4.25 4.31 1.91
C HIS A 41 -5.65 4.11 1.33
N ALA A 42 -6.61 3.77 2.17
CA ALA A 42 -7.96 3.42 1.72
C ALA A 42 -8.70 4.56 1.02
N PRO A 43 -8.74 5.80 1.53
CA PRO A 43 -9.41 6.90 0.85
C PRO A 43 -8.86 7.17 -0.56
N ALA A 44 -7.53 7.21 -0.71
CA ALA A 44 -6.89 7.45 -2.00
C ALA A 44 -7.10 6.28 -2.98
N ALA A 45 -6.94 5.04 -2.50
CA ALA A 45 -7.17 3.84 -3.29
C ALA A 45 -8.63 3.74 -3.74
N ALA A 46 -9.58 3.90 -2.81
CA ALA A 46 -11.02 3.80 -3.11
C ALA A 46 -11.45 4.83 -4.15
N MET A 47 -10.96 6.07 -4.06
CA MET A 47 -11.29 7.10 -5.03
C MET A 47 -10.83 6.72 -6.43
N GLY A 48 -9.58 6.33 -6.60
CA GLY A 48 -9.06 5.91 -7.90
C GLY A 48 -9.75 4.66 -8.44
N MET A 49 -9.98 3.66 -7.59
CA MET A 49 -10.65 2.42 -7.97
C MET A 49 -12.12 2.65 -8.39
N ARG A 50 -12.86 3.54 -7.71
CA ARG A 50 -14.22 3.94 -8.14
C ARG A 50 -14.23 4.60 -9.51
N LEU A 51 -13.15 5.29 -9.87
CA LEU A 51 -12.94 5.86 -11.21
C LEU A 51 -12.42 4.83 -12.23
N GLY A 52 -12.40 3.55 -11.86
CA GLY A 52 -12.01 2.45 -12.75
C GLY A 52 -10.51 2.26 -12.92
N LYS A 53 -9.68 2.79 -12.00
CA LYS A 53 -8.23 2.67 -12.08
C LYS A 53 -7.74 1.40 -11.38
N HIS A 54 -6.81 0.67 -12.02
CA HIS A 54 -6.07 -0.40 -11.37
C HIS A 54 -5.27 0.16 -10.20
N CYS A 55 -5.02 -0.63 -9.16
CA CYS A 55 -4.42 -0.10 -7.93
C CYS A 55 -3.33 -1.01 -7.37
N PHE A 56 -2.13 -0.47 -7.22
CA PHE A 56 -1.12 -0.99 -6.33
C PHE A 56 -1.13 -0.14 -5.05
N CYS A 57 -1.44 -0.75 -3.91
CA CYS A 57 -1.46 -0.05 -2.63
C CYS A 57 -0.40 -0.62 -1.70
N GLN A 58 0.40 0.25 -1.08
CA GLN A 58 1.44 -0.17 -0.15
C GLN A 58 0.84 -0.83 1.10
N LYS A 59 1.66 -1.62 1.81
CA LYS A 59 1.29 -2.25 3.08
C LYS A 59 1.30 -1.20 4.22
N PRO A 60 0.41 -1.33 5.21
CA PRO A 60 -0.79 -2.18 5.23
C PRO A 60 -1.82 -1.68 4.24
N LEU A 61 -2.65 -2.56 3.72
CA LEU A 61 -3.63 -2.19 2.68
C LEU A 61 -4.55 -1.06 3.14
N THR A 62 -5.00 -1.16 4.40
CA THR A 62 -5.98 -0.24 5.00
C THR A 62 -5.70 -0.06 6.49
N HIS A 63 -6.38 0.91 7.10
CA HIS A 63 -6.32 1.16 8.53
C HIS A 63 -7.25 0.23 9.32
N ASP A 64 -8.38 -0.17 8.75
CA ASP A 64 -9.33 -1.08 9.37
C ASP A 64 -9.92 -2.13 8.42
N ILE A 65 -10.69 -3.07 8.98
CA ILE A 65 -11.27 -4.19 8.24
C ILE A 65 -12.39 -3.73 7.31
N TYR A 66 -13.16 -2.73 7.69
CA TYR A 66 -14.24 -2.20 6.86
C TYR A 66 -13.69 -1.63 5.56
N GLU A 67 -12.66 -0.82 5.64
CA GLU A 67 -11.97 -0.26 4.48
C GLU A 67 -11.46 -1.36 3.53
N ALA A 68 -10.87 -2.43 4.08
CA ALA A 68 -10.39 -3.55 3.28
C ALA A 68 -11.52 -4.24 2.51
N ARG A 69 -12.67 -4.43 3.15
CA ARG A 69 -13.87 -5.00 2.50
C ARG A 69 -14.40 -4.09 1.40
N VAL A 70 -14.46 -2.78 1.65
CA VAL A 70 -14.88 -1.79 0.65
C VAL A 70 -13.98 -1.83 -0.59
N LEU A 71 -12.65 -1.88 -0.41
CA LEU A 71 -11.72 -2.00 -1.53
C LEU A 71 -11.92 -3.30 -2.31
N ALA A 72 -12.15 -4.42 -1.61
CA ALA A 72 -12.40 -5.71 -2.24
C ALA A 72 -13.70 -5.70 -3.09
N ASP A 73 -14.75 -5.07 -2.57
CA ASP A 73 -16.03 -4.94 -3.30
C ASP A 73 -15.89 -4.07 -4.55
N ILE A 74 -15.22 -2.91 -4.44
CA ILE A 74 -14.93 -2.05 -5.60
C ILE A 74 -14.10 -2.81 -6.64
N ALA A 75 -13.05 -3.52 -6.21
CA ALA A 75 -12.20 -4.30 -7.12
C ALA A 75 -13.00 -5.33 -7.91
N ARG A 76 -13.91 -6.03 -7.23
CA ARG A 76 -14.79 -7.04 -7.84
C ARG A 76 -15.80 -6.42 -8.80
N GLU A 77 -16.50 -5.36 -8.36
CA GLU A 77 -17.50 -4.65 -9.15
C GLU A 77 -16.91 -4.07 -10.43
N LYS A 78 -15.78 -3.40 -10.30
CA LYS A 78 -15.10 -2.72 -11.42
C LYS A 78 -14.15 -3.64 -12.20
N LYS A 79 -13.97 -4.91 -11.78
CA LYS A 79 -13.06 -5.89 -12.40
C LYS A 79 -11.62 -5.36 -12.49
N LEU A 80 -11.12 -4.77 -11.40
CA LEU A 80 -9.80 -4.14 -11.37
C LEU A 80 -8.70 -5.12 -11.00
N ALA A 81 -7.54 -4.95 -11.61
CA ALA A 81 -6.30 -5.54 -11.11
C ALA A 81 -5.83 -4.76 -9.88
N THR A 82 -5.66 -5.46 -8.77
CA THR A 82 -5.21 -4.86 -7.51
C THR A 82 -4.11 -5.68 -6.88
N GLN A 83 -3.18 -5.01 -6.20
CA GLN A 83 -2.10 -5.67 -5.45
C GLN A 83 -1.71 -4.85 -4.24
N MET A 84 -1.46 -5.55 -3.12
CA MET A 84 -0.83 -4.95 -1.95
C MET A 84 0.69 -5.08 -2.02
N GLY A 85 1.41 -4.06 -1.56
CA GLY A 85 2.86 -3.96 -1.60
C GLY A 85 3.57 -4.74 -0.50
N ASN A 86 3.48 -6.06 -0.53
CA ASN A 86 4.22 -6.96 0.36
C ASN A 86 5.56 -7.37 -0.28
N GLN A 87 6.55 -6.49 -0.24
CA GLN A 87 7.83 -6.71 -0.91
C GLN A 87 8.52 -8.01 -0.48
N GLY A 88 8.50 -8.32 0.81
CA GLY A 88 9.13 -9.53 1.36
C GLY A 88 8.61 -10.82 0.74
N THR A 89 7.35 -10.87 0.33
CA THR A 89 6.78 -12.04 -0.34
C THR A 89 7.29 -12.23 -1.78
N SER A 90 7.86 -11.19 -2.36
CA SER A 90 8.45 -11.20 -3.70
C SER A 90 9.94 -11.51 -3.70
N GLU A 91 10.57 -11.59 -2.53
CA GLU A 91 11.99 -11.84 -2.39
C GLU A 91 12.37 -13.33 -2.61
N ASN A 92 13.60 -13.53 -3.06
CA ASN A 92 14.12 -14.86 -3.33
C ASN A 92 14.15 -15.77 -2.08
N GLY A 93 14.30 -15.18 -0.87
CA GLY A 93 14.30 -15.93 0.39
C GLY A 93 12.99 -16.69 0.60
N LEU A 94 11.85 -16.03 0.46
CA LEU A 94 10.54 -16.67 0.61
C LEU A 94 10.28 -17.70 -0.48
N ARG A 95 10.61 -17.39 -1.73
CA ARG A 95 10.46 -18.34 -2.85
C ARG A 95 11.26 -19.61 -2.64
N LYS A 96 12.50 -19.49 -2.16
CA LYS A 96 13.33 -20.64 -1.79
C LYS A 96 12.75 -21.44 -0.63
N ALA A 97 12.25 -20.75 0.40
CA ALA A 97 11.61 -21.39 1.55
C ALA A 97 10.37 -22.20 1.13
N VAL A 98 9.54 -21.66 0.25
CA VAL A 98 8.38 -22.38 -0.30
C VAL A 98 8.84 -23.60 -1.09
N ALA A 99 9.81 -23.47 -1.99
CA ALA A 99 10.33 -24.59 -2.76
C ALA A 99 10.90 -25.70 -1.88
N ILE A 100 11.63 -25.34 -0.80
CA ILE A 100 12.13 -26.31 0.17
C ILE A 100 10.98 -27.00 0.92
N PHE A 101 9.96 -26.23 1.34
CA PHE A 101 8.77 -26.77 1.99
C PHE A 101 8.08 -27.82 1.11
N GLU A 102 7.89 -27.52 -0.17
CA GLU A 102 7.23 -28.38 -1.14
C GLU A 102 7.99 -29.70 -1.41
N THR A 103 9.29 -29.78 -1.11
CA THR A 103 10.05 -31.04 -1.21
C THR A 103 9.68 -32.05 -0.11
N GLY A 104 8.92 -31.63 0.90
CA GLY A 104 8.58 -32.46 2.05
C GLY A 104 9.74 -32.71 3.04
N VAL A 105 10.88 -32.03 2.86
CA VAL A 105 12.08 -32.25 3.71
C VAL A 105 11.82 -31.91 5.19
N LEU A 106 10.84 -31.04 5.47
CA LEU A 106 10.44 -30.67 6.83
C LEU A 106 9.48 -31.70 7.48
N GLY A 107 9.03 -32.70 6.70
CA GLY A 107 8.01 -33.64 7.18
C GLY A 107 6.67 -32.95 7.46
N ASP A 108 5.88 -33.55 8.35
CA ASP A 108 4.61 -33.00 8.78
C ASP A 108 4.80 -31.80 9.70
N VAL A 109 4.43 -30.62 9.26
CA VAL A 109 4.47 -29.41 10.09
C VAL A 109 3.39 -29.51 11.18
N LYS A 110 3.79 -29.53 12.44
CA LYS A 110 2.89 -29.64 13.60
C LYS A 110 2.63 -28.28 14.25
N GLU A 111 3.61 -27.40 14.26
CA GLU A 111 3.52 -26.11 14.91
C GLU A 111 4.18 -25.03 14.04
N VAL A 112 3.61 -23.82 14.09
CA VAL A 112 4.17 -22.63 13.44
C VAL A 112 4.22 -21.51 14.47
N HIS A 113 5.42 -20.98 14.71
CA HIS A 113 5.65 -19.87 15.61
C HIS A 113 6.03 -18.63 14.81
N VAL A 114 5.31 -17.53 15.03
CA VAL A 114 5.55 -16.25 14.37
C VAL A 114 5.75 -15.18 15.44
N TRP A 115 6.85 -14.46 15.38
CA TRP A 115 7.16 -13.38 16.31
C TRP A 115 7.77 -12.18 15.61
N THR A 116 7.74 -11.04 16.29
CA THR A 116 8.35 -9.79 15.82
C THR A 116 8.96 -9.02 17.00
N ASN A 117 9.99 -8.26 16.73
CA ASN A 117 10.57 -7.30 17.69
C ASN A 117 9.95 -5.89 17.59
N ARG A 118 8.90 -5.75 16.83
CA ARG A 118 8.22 -4.45 16.67
C ARG A 118 7.21 -4.18 17.80
N PRO A 119 6.92 -2.90 18.06
CA PRO A 119 7.46 -1.71 17.40
C PRO A 119 8.89 -1.37 17.86
N ILE A 120 9.70 -0.84 16.95
CA ILE A 120 11.09 -0.40 17.23
C ILE A 120 11.21 1.10 17.48
N TRP A 121 10.15 1.84 17.23
CA TRP A 121 10.03 3.26 17.56
C TRP A 121 9.29 3.46 18.88
N ALA A 122 9.56 4.60 19.53
CA ALA A 122 8.95 4.92 20.82
C ALA A 122 7.42 4.83 20.77
N GLN A 123 6.86 4.22 21.81
CA GLN A 123 5.41 4.13 22.01
C GLN A 123 5.06 4.85 23.32
N GLY A 124 3.85 5.43 23.39
CA GLY A 124 3.36 6.07 24.61
C GLY A 124 4.02 7.41 24.93
N GLY A 125 4.61 8.08 23.95
CA GLY A 125 5.04 9.47 24.11
C GLY A 125 3.87 10.43 24.30
N ASP A 126 4.14 11.62 24.80
CA ASP A 126 3.14 12.68 24.94
C ASP A 126 2.56 13.03 23.56
N ARG A 127 1.27 13.39 23.58
CA ARG A 127 0.62 13.89 22.35
C ARG A 127 1.34 15.16 21.90
N PRO A 128 1.73 15.27 20.63
CA PRO A 128 2.35 16.48 20.11
C PRO A 128 1.39 17.67 20.26
N ALA A 129 1.94 18.87 20.44
CA ALA A 129 1.16 20.10 20.46
C ALA A 129 0.35 20.25 19.18
N GLU A 130 -0.82 20.87 19.29
CA GLU A 130 -1.63 21.19 18.12
C GLU A 130 -0.88 22.17 17.22
N ALA A 131 -0.92 21.90 15.93
CA ALA A 131 -0.36 22.76 14.90
C ALA A 131 -1.49 23.30 14.01
N PRO A 132 -1.35 24.51 13.46
CA PRO A 132 -2.33 25.02 12.51
C PRO A 132 -2.38 24.12 11.28
N VAL A 133 -3.58 23.98 10.71
CA VAL A 133 -3.77 23.28 9.44
C VAL A 133 -3.08 24.10 8.35
N PRO A 134 -2.18 23.53 7.54
CA PRO A 134 -1.60 24.23 6.39
C PRO A 134 -2.68 24.69 5.42
N GLU A 135 -2.55 25.91 4.89
CA GLU A 135 -3.43 26.46 3.85
C GLU A 135 -3.32 25.72 2.51
#